data_56363d70b23620424a1ddbf85a6b210e
#
_entry.id   56363d70b23620424a1ddbf85a6b210e
#
_cell.length_a   1.000
_cell.length_b   1.000
_cell.length_c   1.000
_cell.angle_alpha   90.00
_cell.angle_beta   90.00
_cell.angle_gamma   90.00
#
_symmetry.space_group_name_H-M   'P 1'
#
loop_
_entity.id
_entity.type
_entity.pdbx_description
1 polymer ?
#
loop_
_entity_poly.entity_id
_entity_poly.type
_entity_poly.pdbx_seq_one_letter_code
_entity_poly.pdbx_strand_id
1 'polypeptide(L)'
;MVNVIMLVTFCIYVPPNIFALQRNPITLNCTIFSGNCKKYQPKNMSTLENAFDVTLQNRKKLYKLLKETPKEVLLQIPQGFRNNIWWNIAHVVVTQQLLVYKFSGQPIRINEVLVEKFKKGTIPDGTGIEEEISQVADLLLSTVQWMQEDYGNGLFNSYTEYTTSANVTLSSVEDAIIFNVYHEGLHLGAILSLLKVVSQVRQL
;
A
#
# COMPACT_ATOMS: atom_id res chain seq x y z
N MET A 1 14.92 -29.81 -11.07
CA MET A 1 14.01 -28.67 -11.21
C MET A 1 14.42 -27.63 -10.19
N VAL A 2 15.10 -26.59 -10.62
CA VAL A 2 15.70 -25.58 -9.74
C VAL A 2 14.71 -24.43 -9.61
N ASN A 3 14.18 -24.21 -8.40
CA ASN A 3 13.36 -23.05 -8.07
C ASN A 3 14.26 -21.81 -8.04
N VAL A 4 14.21 -21.00 -9.09
CA VAL A 4 14.83 -19.67 -9.09
C VAL A 4 13.85 -18.72 -8.42
N ILE A 5 14.07 -18.47 -7.12
CA ILE A 5 13.48 -17.34 -6.41
C ILE A 5 14.24 -16.10 -6.88
N MET A 6 13.65 -15.34 -7.80
CA MET A 6 14.21 -14.07 -8.21
C MET A 6 13.89 -13.04 -7.11
N LEU A 7 14.80 -12.89 -6.15
CA LEU A 7 14.87 -11.75 -5.26
C LEU A 7 15.24 -10.53 -6.12
N VAL A 8 14.31 -9.61 -6.27
CA VAL A 8 14.60 -8.28 -6.82
C VAL A 8 15.36 -7.53 -5.73
N THR A 9 16.68 -7.68 -5.73
CA THR A 9 17.58 -6.91 -4.89
C THR A 9 17.70 -5.51 -5.51
N PHE A 10 16.98 -4.53 -4.97
CA PHE A 10 17.30 -3.14 -5.21
C PHE A 10 18.65 -2.85 -4.52
N CYS A 11 19.74 -2.93 -5.26
CA CYS A 11 21.02 -2.35 -4.83
C CYS A 11 20.88 -0.83 -4.79
N ILE A 12 20.51 -0.28 -3.64
CA ILE A 12 20.77 1.11 -3.32
C ILE A 12 22.26 1.16 -3.00
N TYR A 13 23.06 1.69 -3.94
CA TYR A 13 24.47 1.98 -3.68
C TYR A 13 24.55 3.08 -2.60
N VAL A 14 24.86 2.69 -1.36
CA VAL A 14 25.17 3.61 -0.27
C VAL A 14 26.70 3.71 -0.22
N PRO A 15 27.29 4.86 -0.52
CA PRO A 15 28.74 5.01 -0.41
C PRO A 15 29.19 4.88 1.07
N PRO A 16 30.36 4.28 1.35
CA PRO A 16 30.78 3.85 2.69
C PRO A 16 31.15 4.97 3.69
N ASN A 17 30.84 6.24 3.43
CA ASN A 17 31.34 7.37 4.24
C ASN A 17 30.26 8.21 4.94
N ILE A 18 29.07 7.67 5.26
CA ILE A 18 28.01 8.45 5.96
C ILE A 18 27.97 8.17 7.49
N PHE A 19 28.84 7.35 8.05
CA PHE A 19 28.85 7.06 9.50
C PHE A 19 29.82 7.91 10.34
N ALA A 20 30.27 9.06 9.87
CA ALA A 20 31.10 9.98 10.66
C ALA A 20 30.55 11.41 10.64
N LEU A 21 29.36 11.62 11.20
CA LEU A 21 28.94 12.95 11.61
C LEU A 21 28.59 12.93 13.10
N GLN A 22 29.55 13.46 13.89
CA GLN A 22 29.38 13.79 15.29
C GLN A 22 28.11 14.62 15.49
N ARG A 23 27.36 14.25 16.54
CA ARG A 23 26.21 15.02 17.04
C ARG A 23 26.70 16.34 17.62
N ASN A 24 26.76 17.40 16.81
CA ASN A 24 26.76 18.73 17.32
C ASN A 24 25.36 19.33 17.13
N PRO A 25 24.76 19.92 18.18
CA PRO A 25 23.50 20.64 18.01
C PRO A 25 23.83 21.92 17.20
N ILE A 26 23.33 21.95 15.96
CA ILE A 26 23.35 23.16 15.14
C ILE A 26 22.36 24.14 15.75
N THR A 27 22.84 25.05 16.60
CA THR A 27 22.10 26.25 16.94
C THR A 27 22.15 27.18 15.73
N LEU A 28 21.12 27.10 14.89
CA LEU A 28 20.88 28.09 13.85
C LEU A 28 20.48 29.42 14.53
N ASN A 29 21.43 30.32 14.68
CA ASN A 29 21.16 31.72 14.96
C ASN A 29 20.47 32.33 13.74
N CYS A 30 19.14 32.39 13.77
CA CYS A 30 18.36 33.14 12.79
C CYS A 30 18.29 34.61 13.21
N THR A 31 19.28 35.37 12.78
CA THR A 31 19.24 36.85 12.85
C THR A 31 18.95 37.36 11.45
N ILE A 32 17.93 38.23 11.36
CA ILE A 32 17.53 39.06 10.22
C ILE A 32 16.70 38.38 9.14
N PHE A 33 15.35 38.38 9.37
CA PHE A 33 14.34 38.89 8.43
C PHE A 33 13.02 38.99 9.20
N SER A 34 12.51 40.20 9.38
CA SER A 34 11.21 40.50 9.96
C SER A 34 10.10 40.16 8.96
N GLY A 35 9.78 38.89 8.84
CA GLY A 35 8.64 38.39 8.14
C GLY A 35 8.05 37.26 8.99
N ASN A 36 6.73 37.29 9.23
CA ASN A 36 5.97 36.30 10.00
C ASN A 36 6.38 34.85 9.66
N CYS A 37 7.42 34.36 10.29
CA CYS A 37 7.77 32.96 10.27
C CYS A 37 6.71 32.24 11.11
N LYS A 38 5.66 31.71 10.46
CA LYS A 38 4.74 30.79 11.11
C LYS A 38 5.61 29.64 11.61
N LYS A 39 5.87 29.59 12.93
CA LYS A 39 6.54 28.46 13.56
C LYS A 39 5.83 27.20 13.09
N TYR A 40 6.55 26.33 12.37
CA TYR A 40 6.08 24.98 12.09
C TYR A 40 5.83 24.31 13.44
N GLN A 41 4.56 24.20 13.81
CA GLN A 41 4.13 23.38 14.93
C GLN A 41 3.93 21.97 14.33
N PRO A 42 4.77 20.98 14.65
CA PRO A 42 4.51 19.62 14.21
C PRO A 42 3.16 19.21 14.79
N LYS A 43 2.22 18.86 13.90
CA LYS A 43 0.95 18.27 14.31
C LYS A 43 1.33 16.96 14.99
N ASN A 44 1.12 16.86 16.31
CA ASN A 44 1.33 15.62 17.06
C ASN A 44 0.22 14.62 16.67
N MET A 45 0.37 14.00 15.50
CA MET A 45 -0.47 12.89 15.08
C MET A 45 0.04 11.62 15.76
N SER A 46 -0.89 10.78 16.25
CA SER A 46 -0.53 9.45 16.71
C SER A 46 0.02 8.60 15.54
N THR A 47 0.73 7.54 15.85
CA THR A 47 1.27 6.61 14.83
C THR A 47 0.15 6.05 13.94
N LEU A 48 -1.02 5.76 14.53
CA LEU A 48 -2.18 5.25 13.79
C LEU A 48 -2.85 6.31 12.91
N GLU A 49 -2.97 7.55 13.39
CA GLU A 49 -3.48 8.64 12.55
C GLU A 49 -2.59 8.84 11.32
N ASN A 50 -1.26 8.77 11.50
CA ASN A 50 -0.33 8.81 10.39
C ASN A 50 -0.51 7.61 9.45
N ALA A 51 -0.71 6.40 9.97
CA ALA A 51 -0.94 5.20 9.18
C ALA A 51 -2.22 5.32 8.32
N PHE A 52 -3.31 5.83 8.89
CA PHE A 52 -4.54 6.11 8.15
C PHE A 52 -4.33 7.15 7.05
N ASP A 53 -3.63 8.25 7.33
CA ASP A 53 -3.36 9.29 6.32
C ASP A 53 -2.48 8.75 5.19
N VAL A 54 -1.40 8.04 5.50
CA VAL A 54 -0.52 7.43 4.48
C VAL A 54 -1.30 6.46 3.61
N THR A 55 -2.13 5.59 4.22
CA THR A 55 -3.00 4.66 3.49
C THR A 55 -3.94 5.41 2.56
N LEU A 56 -4.61 6.46 3.05
CA LEU A 56 -5.53 7.27 2.24
C LEU A 56 -4.83 7.95 1.07
N GLN A 57 -3.65 8.55 1.28
CA GLN A 57 -2.89 9.17 0.20
C GLN A 57 -2.43 8.15 -0.85
N ASN A 58 -2.02 6.95 -0.42
CA ASN A 58 -1.69 5.86 -1.31
C ASN A 58 -2.91 5.44 -2.15
N ARG A 59 -4.06 5.26 -1.52
CA ARG A 59 -5.32 4.87 -2.19
C ARG A 59 -5.80 5.92 -3.20
N LYS A 60 -5.64 7.21 -2.92
CA LYS A 60 -5.92 8.29 -3.88
C LYS A 60 -5.03 8.18 -5.13
N LYS A 61 -3.75 7.82 -4.96
CA LYS A 61 -2.84 7.57 -6.10
C LYS A 61 -3.28 6.36 -6.90
N LEU A 62 -3.62 5.26 -6.25
CA LEU A 62 -4.12 4.04 -6.91
C LEU A 62 -5.43 4.30 -7.64
N TYR A 63 -6.36 5.05 -7.04
CA TYR A 63 -7.59 5.48 -7.68
C TYR A 63 -7.32 6.27 -8.97
N LYS A 64 -6.44 7.26 -8.91
CA LYS A 64 -6.04 8.04 -10.08
C LYS A 64 -5.43 7.15 -11.17
N LEU A 65 -4.49 6.28 -10.81
CA LEU A 65 -3.89 5.33 -11.74
C LEU A 65 -4.94 4.42 -12.40
N LEU A 66 -5.89 3.91 -11.61
CA LEU A 66 -6.96 3.05 -12.13
C LEU A 66 -7.86 3.77 -13.13
N LYS A 67 -8.16 5.06 -12.90
CA LYS A 67 -9.02 5.87 -13.78
C LYS A 67 -8.31 6.38 -15.03
N GLU A 68 -7.01 6.66 -14.96
CA GLU A 68 -6.25 7.29 -16.05
C GLU A 68 -5.51 6.25 -16.93
N THR A 69 -5.36 5.01 -16.47
CA THR A 69 -4.63 3.98 -17.21
C THR A 69 -5.59 3.20 -18.12
N PRO A 70 -5.32 3.08 -19.42
CA PRO A 70 -6.12 2.26 -20.33
C PRO A 70 -6.26 0.82 -19.84
N LYS A 71 -7.45 0.24 -20.03
CA LYS A 71 -7.79 -1.10 -19.55
C LYS A 71 -6.81 -2.17 -20.04
N GLU A 72 -6.39 -2.09 -21.29
CA GLU A 72 -5.44 -3.03 -21.88
C GLU A 72 -4.08 -2.98 -21.20
N VAL A 73 -3.70 -1.81 -20.66
CA VAL A 73 -2.47 -1.63 -19.86
C VAL A 73 -2.65 -2.20 -18.46
N LEU A 74 -3.82 -1.95 -17.85
CA LEU A 74 -4.15 -2.48 -16.52
C LEU A 74 -4.11 -4.01 -16.48
N LEU A 75 -4.59 -4.67 -17.54
CA LEU A 75 -4.75 -6.12 -17.64
C LEU A 75 -3.51 -6.82 -18.20
N GLN A 76 -2.56 -6.11 -18.80
CA GLN A 76 -1.38 -6.72 -19.42
C GLN A 76 -0.45 -7.31 -18.35
N ILE A 77 -0.09 -8.59 -18.52
CA ILE A 77 0.92 -9.28 -17.72
C ILE A 77 2.22 -9.27 -18.53
N PRO A 78 3.21 -8.45 -18.15
CA PRO A 78 4.49 -8.41 -18.91
C PRO A 78 5.29 -9.70 -18.72
N GLN A 79 6.15 -10.00 -19.68
CA GLN A 79 7.04 -11.16 -19.60
C GLN A 79 7.90 -11.08 -18.31
N GLY A 80 7.98 -12.18 -17.58
CA GLY A 80 8.71 -12.28 -16.32
C GLY A 80 7.92 -11.87 -15.08
N PHE A 81 6.73 -11.32 -15.24
CA PHE A 81 5.83 -11.00 -14.14
C PHE A 81 4.71 -12.04 -14.01
N ARG A 82 4.18 -12.22 -12.79
CA ARG A 82 3.04 -13.11 -12.53
C ARG A 82 1.73 -12.35 -12.41
N ASN A 83 1.78 -11.05 -12.18
CA ASN A 83 0.63 -10.19 -11.91
C ASN A 83 0.64 -8.98 -12.85
N ASN A 84 -0.53 -8.38 -13.02
CA ASN A 84 -0.74 -7.13 -13.73
C ASN A 84 -1.05 -5.98 -12.77
N ILE A 85 -1.22 -4.78 -13.30
CA ILE A 85 -1.53 -3.57 -12.52
C ILE A 85 -2.88 -3.71 -11.83
N TRP A 86 -3.89 -4.20 -12.56
CA TRP A 86 -5.25 -4.40 -12.05
C TRP A 86 -5.27 -5.31 -10.83
N TRP A 87 -4.63 -6.48 -10.93
CA TRP A 87 -4.56 -7.41 -9.82
C TRP A 87 -3.93 -6.79 -8.57
N ASN A 88 -2.83 -6.02 -8.74
CA ASN A 88 -2.16 -5.36 -7.62
C ASN A 88 -3.07 -4.33 -6.94
N ILE A 89 -3.83 -3.54 -7.72
CA ILE A 89 -4.77 -2.54 -7.18
C ILE A 89 -5.90 -3.21 -6.40
N ALA A 90 -6.52 -4.25 -6.95
CA ALA A 90 -7.59 -4.98 -6.27
C ALA A 90 -7.08 -5.74 -5.03
N HIS A 91 -5.87 -6.31 -5.11
CA HIS A 91 -5.24 -7.04 -4.02
C HIS A 91 -5.02 -6.20 -2.77
N VAL A 92 -4.64 -4.93 -2.88
CA VAL A 92 -4.46 -4.08 -1.69
C VAL A 92 -5.78 -3.84 -0.95
N VAL A 93 -6.90 -3.73 -1.67
CA VAL A 93 -8.25 -3.62 -1.06
C VAL A 93 -8.60 -4.90 -0.32
N VAL A 94 -8.43 -6.05 -0.98
CA VAL A 94 -8.72 -7.37 -0.40
C VAL A 94 -7.85 -7.66 0.82
N THR A 95 -6.54 -7.40 0.71
CA THR A 95 -5.61 -7.70 1.81
C THR A 95 -5.90 -6.84 3.04
N GLN A 96 -6.23 -5.56 2.89
CA GLN A 96 -6.65 -4.71 4.00
C GLN A 96 -7.87 -5.28 4.73
N GLN A 97 -8.88 -5.76 4.01
CA GLN A 97 -10.07 -6.37 4.61
C GLN A 97 -9.74 -7.69 5.35
N LEU A 98 -8.86 -8.49 4.79
CA LEU A 98 -8.44 -9.73 5.44
C LEU A 98 -7.59 -9.46 6.70
N LEU A 99 -6.62 -8.56 6.62
CA LEU A 99 -5.72 -8.27 7.75
C LEU A 99 -6.46 -7.57 8.89
N VAL A 100 -7.32 -6.59 8.59
CA VAL A 100 -7.96 -5.77 9.62
C VAL A 100 -9.25 -6.41 10.13
N TYR A 101 -10.15 -6.84 9.24
CA TYR A 101 -11.48 -7.32 9.65
C TYR A 101 -11.47 -8.81 9.98
N LYS A 102 -11.00 -9.67 9.06
CA LYS A 102 -11.07 -11.11 9.26
C LYS A 102 -10.31 -11.57 10.50
N PHE A 103 -9.07 -11.11 10.70
CA PHE A 103 -8.27 -11.49 11.86
C PHE A 103 -8.74 -10.83 13.17
N SER A 104 -9.54 -9.76 13.10
CA SER A 104 -10.25 -9.21 14.25
C SER A 104 -11.59 -9.89 14.54
N GLY A 105 -11.90 -11.00 13.82
CA GLY A 105 -13.16 -11.70 13.98
C GLY A 105 -14.39 -10.94 13.46
N GLN A 106 -14.18 -9.90 12.66
CA GLN A 106 -15.24 -9.09 12.08
C GLN A 106 -15.56 -9.52 10.64
N PRO A 107 -16.81 -9.40 10.19
CA PRO A 107 -17.17 -9.69 8.81
C PRO A 107 -16.42 -8.72 7.87
N ILE A 108 -15.90 -9.25 6.77
CA ILE A 108 -15.35 -8.44 5.69
C ILE A 108 -16.48 -7.62 5.03
N ARG A 109 -16.18 -6.39 4.62
CA ARG A 109 -17.16 -5.45 4.06
C ARG A 109 -17.12 -5.36 2.53
N ILE A 110 -16.48 -6.32 1.87
CA ILE A 110 -16.39 -6.43 0.42
C ILE A 110 -16.94 -7.79 -0.06
N ASN A 111 -17.25 -7.88 -1.35
CA ASN A 111 -17.75 -9.10 -1.94
C ASN A 111 -16.72 -10.24 -1.86
N GLU A 112 -17.16 -11.42 -1.43
CA GLU A 112 -16.32 -12.62 -1.33
C GLU A 112 -15.74 -13.04 -2.69
N VAL A 113 -16.43 -12.77 -3.79
CA VAL A 113 -15.90 -13.02 -5.14
C VAL A 113 -14.62 -12.23 -5.38
N LEU A 114 -14.56 -10.96 -4.95
CA LEU A 114 -13.33 -10.17 -5.03
C LEU A 114 -12.22 -10.77 -4.16
N VAL A 115 -12.56 -11.26 -2.98
CA VAL A 115 -11.57 -11.91 -2.11
C VAL A 115 -10.98 -13.13 -2.81
N GLU A 116 -11.81 -14.01 -3.35
CA GLU A 116 -11.34 -15.22 -4.03
C GLU A 116 -10.49 -14.92 -5.27
N LYS A 117 -10.79 -13.85 -6.01
CA LYS A 117 -10.03 -13.44 -7.21
C LYS A 117 -8.69 -12.78 -6.89
N PHE A 118 -8.59 -12.00 -5.79
CA PHE A 118 -7.46 -11.13 -5.54
C PHE A 118 -6.72 -11.39 -4.22
N LYS A 119 -7.06 -12.43 -3.48
CA LYS A 119 -6.32 -12.86 -2.29
C LYS A 119 -4.90 -13.33 -2.65
N LYS A 120 -4.01 -13.37 -1.68
CA LYS A 120 -2.65 -13.87 -1.84
C LYS A 120 -2.64 -15.28 -2.46
N GLY A 121 -1.78 -15.47 -3.45
CA GLY A 121 -1.58 -16.77 -4.14
C GLY A 121 -2.37 -16.91 -5.43
N THR A 122 -3.34 -16.02 -5.71
CA THR A 122 -4.05 -15.99 -6.99
C THR A 122 -3.20 -15.38 -8.10
N ILE A 123 -3.55 -15.69 -9.32
CA ILE A 123 -2.92 -15.17 -10.54
C ILE A 123 -4.03 -14.55 -11.39
N PRO A 124 -3.86 -13.32 -11.93
CA PRO A 124 -4.84 -12.75 -12.82
C PRO A 124 -4.95 -13.57 -14.11
N ASP A 125 -6.15 -13.73 -14.59
CA ASP A 125 -6.47 -14.42 -15.85
C ASP A 125 -6.41 -13.48 -17.07
N GLY A 126 -6.01 -12.23 -16.87
CA GLY A 126 -5.98 -11.19 -17.91
C GLY A 126 -7.34 -10.58 -18.19
N THR A 127 -8.39 -10.97 -17.45
CA THR A 127 -9.74 -10.41 -17.60
C THR A 127 -10.04 -9.36 -16.52
N GLY A 128 -10.97 -8.46 -16.84
CA GLY A 128 -11.54 -7.49 -15.92
C GLY A 128 -12.74 -6.84 -16.60
N ILE A 129 -13.88 -6.89 -15.95
CA ILE A 129 -15.08 -6.22 -16.43
C ILE A 129 -15.17 -4.81 -15.88
N GLU A 130 -15.81 -3.92 -16.61
CA GLU A 130 -15.91 -2.49 -16.23
C GLU A 130 -16.58 -2.29 -14.87
N GLU A 131 -17.61 -3.07 -14.59
CA GLU A 131 -18.35 -3.03 -13.33
C GLU A 131 -17.47 -3.39 -12.14
N GLU A 132 -16.61 -4.40 -12.28
CA GLU A 132 -15.67 -4.83 -11.25
C GLU A 132 -14.58 -3.78 -11.00
N ILE A 133 -14.04 -3.19 -12.08
CA ILE A 133 -13.06 -2.11 -12.02
C ILE A 133 -13.67 -0.88 -11.33
N SER A 134 -14.92 -0.52 -11.68
CA SER A 134 -15.62 0.59 -11.05
C SER A 134 -15.88 0.31 -9.57
N GLN A 135 -16.30 -0.89 -9.21
CA GLN A 135 -16.51 -1.30 -7.82
C GLN A 135 -15.21 -1.17 -7.00
N VAL A 136 -14.08 -1.66 -7.53
CA VAL A 136 -12.80 -1.55 -6.83
C VAL A 136 -12.35 -0.10 -6.71
N ALA A 137 -12.62 0.75 -7.71
CA ALA A 137 -12.35 2.17 -7.62
C ALA A 137 -13.04 2.83 -6.42
N ASP A 138 -14.32 2.51 -6.19
CA ASP A 138 -15.07 3.02 -5.04
C ASP A 138 -14.54 2.44 -3.72
N LEU A 139 -14.21 1.15 -3.71
CA LEU A 139 -13.66 0.46 -2.55
C LEU A 139 -12.27 0.97 -2.14
N LEU A 140 -11.47 1.50 -3.06
CA LEU A 140 -10.16 2.08 -2.74
C LEU A 140 -10.25 3.17 -1.66
N LEU A 141 -11.28 3.99 -1.68
CA LEU A 141 -11.45 5.08 -0.72
C LEU A 141 -12.36 4.69 0.45
N SER A 142 -13.50 4.05 0.15
CA SER A 142 -14.48 3.71 1.17
C SER A 142 -13.96 2.73 2.21
N THR A 143 -13.12 1.75 1.83
CA THR A 143 -12.56 0.79 2.79
C THR A 143 -11.59 1.41 3.78
N VAL A 144 -10.90 2.49 3.41
CA VAL A 144 -10.05 3.25 4.35
C VAL A 144 -10.93 4.04 5.32
N GLN A 145 -11.97 4.68 4.81
CA GLN A 145 -12.92 5.43 5.65
C GLN A 145 -13.59 4.48 6.66
N TRP A 146 -14.12 3.35 6.20
CA TRP A 146 -14.74 2.36 7.09
C TRP A 146 -13.77 1.85 8.16
N MET A 147 -12.54 1.53 7.79
CA MET A 147 -11.52 1.07 8.74
C MET A 147 -11.26 2.12 9.83
N GLN A 148 -11.17 3.39 9.46
CA GLN A 148 -10.94 4.49 10.40
C GLN A 148 -12.15 4.73 11.33
N GLU A 149 -13.36 4.70 10.78
CA GLU A 149 -14.61 4.84 11.54
C GLU A 149 -14.81 3.66 12.51
N ASP A 150 -14.65 2.43 12.02
CA ASP A 150 -14.84 1.20 12.80
C ASP A 150 -13.79 1.08 13.92
N TYR A 151 -12.55 1.49 13.65
CA TYR A 151 -11.51 1.58 14.69
C TYR A 151 -11.86 2.63 15.74
N GLY A 152 -12.27 3.82 15.33
CA GLY A 152 -12.68 4.89 16.25
C GLY A 152 -13.90 4.54 17.10
N ASN A 153 -14.79 3.70 16.59
CA ASN A 153 -15.95 3.17 17.28
C ASN A 153 -15.66 1.96 18.18
N GLY A 154 -14.40 1.50 18.24
CA GLY A 154 -14.00 0.35 19.06
C GLY A 154 -14.55 -0.99 18.57
N LEU A 155 -14.75 -1.17 17.25
CA LEU A 155 -15.27 -2.42 16.68
C LEU A 155 -14.29 -3.59 16.86
N PHE A 156 -12.99 -3.34 16.84
CA PHE A 156 -11.94 -4.36 16.84
C PHE A 156 -11.49 -4.72 18.26
N ASN A 157 -12.27 -5.55 18.96
CA ASN A 157 -12.03 -5.93 20.36
C ASN A 157 -11.15 -7.17 20.54
N SER A 158 -10.82 -7.86 19.47
CA SER A 158 -9.99 -9.06 19.49
C SER A 158 -9.18 -9.14 18.19
N TYR A 159 -8.07 -9.88 18.22
CA TYR A 159 -7.25 -10.12 17.05
C TYR A 159 -6.67 -11.54 17.13
N THR A 160 -6.81 -12.31 16.06
CA THR A 160 -6.16 -13.62 15.92
C THR A 160 -4.76 -13.40 15.37
N GLU A 161 -3.76 -13.78 16.12
CA GLU A 161 -2.36 -13.64 15.74
C GLU A 161 -2.09 -14.26 14.35
N TYR A 162 -1.37 -13.53 13.53
CA TYR A 162 -1.04 -13.95 12.17
C TYR A 162 0.39 -13.56 11.79
N THR A 163 1.19 -14.54 11.39
CA THR A 163 2.53 -14.29 10.83
C THR A 163 2.44 -14.14 9.31
N THR A 164 2.85 -12.99 8.81
CA THR A 164 2.80 -12.64 7.39
C THR A 164 3.91 -13.33 6.59
N SER A 165 3.83 -13.26 5.24
CA SER A 165 4.90 -13.76 4.38
C SER A 165 6.20 -12.95 4.45
N ALA A 166 6.16 -11.75 5.03
CA ALA A 166 7.35 -10.96 5.34
C ALA A 166 7.97 -11.36 6.70
N ASN A 167 7.49 -12.45 7.31
CA ASN A 167 7.93 -12.94 8.62
C ASN A 167 7.72 -11.91 9.75
N VAL A 168 6.65 -11.11 9.64
CA VAL A 168 6.20 -10.18 10.68
C VAL A 168 4.95 -10.76 11.32
N THR A 169 4.96 -10.91 12.65
CA THR A 169 3.80 -11.36 13.41
C THR A 169 2.96 -10.17 13.81
N LEU A 170 1.67 -10.24 13.50
CA LEU A 170 0.65 -9.26 13.84
C LEU A 170 -0.16 -9.82 15.01
N SER A 171 -0.18 -9.13 16.13
CA SER A 171 -0.84 -9.56 17.36
C SER A 171 -2.03 -8.66 17.73
N SER A 172 -2.22 -7.56 17.02
CA SER A 172 -3.29 -6.60 17.23
C SER A 172 -3.79 -6.00 15.91
N VAL A 173 -4.94 -5.35 15.96
CA VAL A 173 -5.47 -4.60 14.81
C VAL A 173 -4.56 -3.42 14.46
N GLU A 174 -3.91 -2.82 15.44
CA GLU A 174 -2.94 -1.74 15.27
C GLU A 174 -1.72 -2.22 14.46
N ASP A 175 -1.19 -3.41 14.79
CA ASP A 175 -0.13 -4.03 14.01
C ASP A 175 -0.56 -4.26 12.56
N ALA A 176 -1.79 -4.72 12.36
CA ALA A 176 -2.36 -4.95 11.04
C ALA A 176 -2.50 -3.65 10.23
N ILE A 177 -2.96 -2.55 10.84
CA ILE A 177 -3.10 -1.24 10.21
C ILE A 177 -1.72 -0.70 9.82
N ILE A 178 -0.73 -0.80 10.71
CA ILE A 178 0.64 -0.35 10.43
C ILE A 178 1.27 -1.21 9.33
N PHE A 179 1.13 -2.53 9.42
CA PHE A 179 1.65 -3.44 8.39
C PHE A 179 1.00 -3.22 7.03
N ASN A 180 -0.28 -2.86 7.00
CA ASN A 180 -0.99 -2.55 5.76
C ASN A 180 -0.34 -1.37 5.00
N VAL A 181 0.19 -0.37 5.70
CA VAL A 181 0.95 0.75 5.07
C VAL A 181 2.17 0.21 4.30
N TYR A 182 2.96 -0.66 4.94
CA TYR A 182 4.11 -1.30 4.30
C TYR A 182 3.68 -2.15 3.10
N HIS A 183 2.65 -2.99 3.26
CA HIS A 183 2.14 -3.86 2.21
C HIS A 183 1.66 -3.06 0.99
N GLU A 184 0.89 -2.00 1.19
CA GLU A 184 0.43 -1.14 0.10
C GLU A 184 1.58 -0.40 -0.58
N GLY A 185 2.59 0.02 0.16
CA GLY A 185 3.80 0.63 -0.40
C GLY A 185 4.56 -0.31 -1.34
N LEU A 186 4.65 -1.60 -1.00
CA LEU A 186 5.24 -2.62 -1.89
C LEU A 186 4.43 -2.75 -3.18
N HIS A 187 3.10 -2.82 -3.09
CA HIS A 187 2.23 -2.92 -4.27
C HIS A 187 2.25 -1.65 -5.12
N LEU A 188 2.31 -0.46 -4.52
CA LEU A 188 2.50 0.78 -5.28
C LEU A 188 3.82 0.75 -6.07
N GLY A 189 4.92 0.33 -5.46
CA GLY A 189 6.21 0.17 -6.14
C GLY A 189 6.14 -0.82 -7.31
N ALA A 190 5.48 -1.96 -7.12
CA ALA A 190 5.24 -2.95 -8.17
C ALA A 190 4.40 -2.38 -9.32
N ILE A 191 3.33 -1.65 -9.03
CA ILE A 191 2.47 -1.01 -10.02
C ILE A 191 3.25 0.01 -10.87
N LEU A 192 4.05 0.86 -10.23
CA LEU A 192 4.87 1.85 -10.94
C LEU A 192 5.91 1.18 -11.85
N SER A 193 6.48 0.06 -11.41
CA SER A 193 7.41 -0.74 -12.21
C SER A 193 6.71 -1.39 -13.40
N LEU A 194 5.53 -1.99 -13.19
CA LEU A 194 4.70 -2.57 -14.25
C LEU A 194 4.30 -1.54 -15.30
N LEU A 195 3.85 -0.34 -14.86
CA LEU A 195 3.52 0.76 -15.77
C LEU A 195 4.70 1.12 -16.67
N LYS A 196 5.90 1.22 -16.12
CA LYS A 196 7.10 1.54 -16.88
C LYS A 196 7.41 0.47 -17.91
N VAL A 197 7.35 -0.82 -17.54
CA VAL A 197 7.63 -1.94 -18.44
C VAL A 197 6.61 -1.99 -19.59
N VAL A 198 5.30 -1.91 -19.26
CA VAL A 198 4.23 -1.95 -20.28
C VAL A 198 4.31 -0.76 -21.23
N SER A 199 4.66 0.44 -20.74
CA SER A 199 4.81 1.64 -21.59
C SER A 199 5.98 1.52 -22.57
N GLN A 200 7.08 0.87 -22.18
CA GLN A 200 8.24 0.65 -23.08
C GLN A 200 7.94 -0.34 -24.20
N VAL A 201 7.18 -1.39 -23.92
CA VAL A 201 6.78 -2.39 -24.92
C VAL A 201 5.89 -1.80 -26.03
N ARG A 202 5.14 -0.74 -25.73
CA ARG A 202 4.28 -0.05 -26.72
C ARG A 202 5.02 0.92 -27.65
N GLN A 203 6.28 1.24 -27.36
CA GLN A 203 7.11 2.14 -28.17
C GLN A 203 7.99 1.39 -29.19
N LEU A 204 7.99 0.05 -29.15
CA LEU A 204 8.66 -0.84 -30.10
C LEU A 204 7.69 -1.40 -31.13
#